data_3ec5c9bfd44a392f54c4ba0545b5da19
#
_entry.id   3ec5c9bfd44a392f54c4ba0545b5da19
#
_cell.length_a   1.000
_cell.length_b   1.000
_cell.length_c   1.000
_cell.angle_alpha   90.00
_cell.angle_beta   90.00
_cell.angle_gamma   90.00
#
_symmetry.space_group_name_H-M   'P 1'
#
loop_
_entity.id
_entity.type
_entity.pdbx_description
1 polymer ?
#
loop_
_entity_poly.entity_id
_entity_poly.type
_entity_poly.pdbx_seq_one_letter_code
_entity_poly.pdbx_strand_id
1 'polypeptide(L)'
;VFFVISGFLITGLLAGEVERSGRLSVAGFYGRRARRLLPVAALVTVATVAVGWWVLSPLDRGDLSADALATSTYTINLRLAAQHYDYLRADLFPSAFQQFWSLAVEEQFYLVWPLVLWAALRGSARRRRGATVVGAVVVASFAVSLWWTRTAPEWAFFALPARAWQLGLGALLSLGWARVERVDARLRTVAQLVGLGAVAAAVVGISSATA
;
A
#
# COMPACT_ATOMS: atom_id res chain seq x y z
N VAL A 1 5.72 -7.63 0.77
CA VAL A 1 6.02 -7.44 2.21
C VAL A 1 5.57 -6.06 2.69
N PHE A 2 5.96 -4.98 2.01
CA PHE A 2 5.69 -3.58 2.40
C PHE A 2 4.20 -3.32 2.69
N PHE A 3 3.29 -3.59 1.75
CA PHE A 3 1.85 -3.39 1.94
C PHE A 3 1.24 -4.23 3.08
N VAL A 4 1.75 -5.45 3.31
CA VAL A 4 1.28 -6.30 4.43
C VAL A 4 1.63 -5.67 5.78
N ILE A 5 2.86 -5.19 5.94
CA ILE A 5 3.31 -4.49 7.15
C ILE A 5 2.48 -3.23 7.36
N SER A 6 2.26 -2.48 6.31
CA SER A 6 1.48 -1.25 6.30
C SER A 6 0.04 -1.48 6.76
N GLY A 7 -0.63 -2.48 6.19
CA GLY A 7 -1.97 -2.88 6.60
C GLY A 7 -2.05 -3.38 8.04
N PHE A 8 -1.04 -4.13 8.50
CA PHE A 8 -0.93 -4.60 9.88
C PHE A 8 -0.83 -3.44 10.87
N LEU A 9 0.12 -2.53 10.66
CA LEU A 9 0.39 -1.42 11.56
C LEU A 9 -0.80 -0.47 11.67
N ILE A 10 -1.38 -0.08 10.53
CA ILE A 10 -2.48 0.88 10.53
C ILE A 10 -3.73 0.30 11.17
N THR A 11 -4.03 -0.97 10.89
CA THR A 11 -5.20 -1.64 11.48
C THR A 11 -5.02 -1.82 12.98
N GLY A 12 -3.83 -2.20 13.42
CA GLY A 12 -3.52 -2.33 14.86
C GLY A 12 -3.65 -1.01 15.60
N LEU A 13 -3.18 0.08 15.01
CA LEU A 13 -3.29 1.43 15.56
C LEU A 13 -4.76 1.86 15.70
N LEU A 14 -5.56 1.68 14.65
CA LEU A 14 -6.97 2.06 14.63
C LEU A 14 -7.82 1.18 15.55
N ALA A 15 -7.61 -0.14 15.52
CA ALA A 15 -8.31 -1.07 16.41
C ALA A 15 -7.98 -0.81 17.88
N GLY A 16 -6.72 -0.58 18.20
CA GLY A 16 -6.30 -0.22 19.55
C GLY A 16 -6.85 1.12 20.04
N GLU A 17 -7.06 2.10 19.16
CA GLU A 17 -7.74 3.36 19.50
C GLU A 17 -9.21 3.10 19.86
N VAL A 18 -9.92 2.29 19.06
CA VAL A 18 -11.31 1.90 19.32
C VAL A 18 -11.43 1.09 20.63
N GLU A 19 -10.51 0.18 20.90
CA GLU A 19 -10.53 -0.63 22.13
C GLU A 19 -10.32 0.22 23.39
N ARG A 20 -9.44 1.22 23.33
CA ARG A 20 -9.10 2.09 24.47
C ARG A 20 -10.13 3.20 24.72
N SER A 21 -10.63 3.84 23.67
CA SER A 21 -11.47 5.03 23.80
C SER A 21 -12.94 4.81 23.43
N GLY A 22 -13.29 3.64 22.88
CA GLY A 22 -14.60 3.35 22.32
C GLY A 22 -14.93 4.14 21.06
N ARG A 23 -14.04 5.02 20.61
CA ARG A 23 -14.22 5.93 19.46
C ARG A 23 -13.01 5.91 18.57
N LEU A 24 -13.21 6.23 17.29
CA LEU A 24 -12.14 6.44 16.32
C LEU A 24 -12.10 7.93 15.93
N SER A 25 -11.00 8.58 16.25
CA SER A 25 -10.78 9.98 15.83
C SER A 25 -10.20 10.01 14.41
N VAL A 26 -11.08 9.95 13.42
CA VAL A 26 -10.69 9.98 11.99
C VAL A 26 -9.91 11.27 11.67
N ALA A 27 -10.38 12.43 12.13
CA ALA A 27 -9.69 13.71 11.95
C ALA A 27 -8.31 13.72 12.61
N GLY A 28 -8.19 13.19 13.84
CA GLY A 28 -6.92 13.07 14.54
C GLY A 28 -5.94 12.16 13.80
N PHE A 29 -6.44 11.06 13.23
CA PHE A 29 -5.65 10.15 12.41
C PHE A 29 -5.07 10.85 11.17
N TYR A 30 -5.91 11.48 10.36
CA TYR A 30 -5.45 12.21 9.17
C TYR A 30 -4.53 13.38 9.50
N GLY A 31 -4.82 14.13 10.56
CA GLY A 31 -3.98 15.24 10.98
C GLY A 31 -2.57 14.83 11.41
N ARG A 32 -2.41 13.71 12.13
CA ARG A 32 -1.09 13.16 12.48
C ARG A 32 -0.32 12.71 11.23
N ARG A 33 -1.01 12.09 10.30
CA ARG A 33 -0.43 11.57 9.06
C ARG A 33 0.00 12.69 8.13
N ALA A 34 -0.86 13.66 7.88
CA ALA A 34 -0.57 14.82 7.05
C ALA A 34 0.68 15.58 7.56
N ARG A 35 0.76 15.87 8.85
CA ARG A 35 1.93 16.53 9.45
C ARG A 35 3.23 15.76 9.28
N ARG A 36 3.17 14.44 9.16
CA ARG A 36 4.36 13.61 8.99
C ARG A 36 4.77 13.48 7.54
N LEU A 37 3.82 13.37 6.61
CA LEU A 37 4.09 13.01 5.21
C LEU A 37 4.18 14.22 4.29
N LEU A 38 3.26 15.19 4.43
CA LEU A 38 3.18 16.32 3.51
C LEU A 38 4.47 17.17 3.44
N PRO A 39 5.17 17.48 4.54
CA PRO A 39 6.39 18.29 4.43
C PRO A 39 7.48 17.59 3.60
N VAL A 40 7.69 16.30 3.83
CA VAL A 40 8.71 15.52 3.11
C VAL A 40 8.29 15.31 1.66
N ALA A 41 7.04 14.96 1.40
CA ALA A 41 6.53 14.77 0.05
C ALA A 41 6.62 16.08 -0.77
N ALA A 42 6.24 17.22 -0.16
CA ALA A 42 6.34 18.52 -0.81
C ALA A 42 7.81 18.89 -1.11
N LEU A 43 8.72 18.71 -0.15
CA LEU A 43 10.15 18.98 -0.33
C LEU A 43 10.72 18.15 -1.49
N VAL A 44 10.46 16.84 -1.49
CA VAL A 44 10.98 15.95 -2.55
C VAL A 44 10.36 16.32 -3.90
N THR A 45 9.06 16.59 -3.96
CA THR A 45 8.39 16.97 -5.21
C THR A 45 8.97 18.26 -5.77
N VAL A 46 9.12 19.30 -4.94
CA VAL A 46 9.69 20.59 -5.38
C VAL A 46 11.14 20.44 -5.82
N ALA A 47 11.96 19.72 -5.05
CA ALA A 47 13.35 19.46 -5.41
C ALA A 47 13.48 18.68 -6.73
N THR A 48 12.66 17.64 -6.92
CA THR A 48 12.67 16.83 -8.15
C THR A 48 12.25 17.66 -9.37
N VAL A 49 11.21 18.49 -9.23
CA VAL A 49 10.78 19.40 -10.31
C VAL A 49 11.88 20.44 -10.62
N ALA A 50 12.46 21.06 -9.60
CA ALA A 50 13.52 22.05 -9.76
C ALA A 50 14.73 21.46 -10.50
N VAL A 51 15.22 20.30 -10.05
CA VAL A 51 16.36 19.60 -10.72
C VAL A 51 15.97 19.15 -12.13
N GLY A 52 14.81 18.53 -12.29
CA GLY A 52 14.34 18.04 -13.58
C GLY A 52 14.15 19.16 -14.59
N TRP A 53 13.76 20.35 -14.17
CA TRP A 53 13.63 21.51 -15.05
C TRP A 53 14.97 21.94 -15.69
N TRP A 54 16.08 21.69 -15.00
CA TRP A 54 17.43 21.99 -15.52
C TRP A 54 18.03 20.84 -16.31
N VAL A 55 17.70 19.60 -15.97
CA VAL A 55 18.32 18.39 -16.53
C VAL A 55 17.57 17.86 -17.74
N LEU A 56 16.22 17.92 -17.71
CA LEU A 56 15.38 17.33 -18.76
C LEU A 56 15.20 18.26 -19.95
N SER A 57 14.98 17.66 -21.12
CA SER A 57 14.68 18.38 -22.34
C SER A 57 13.36 19.17 -22.18
N PRO A 58 13.17 20.27 -22.91
CA PRO A 58 11.91 21.01 -22.92
C PRO A 58 10.68 20.15 -23.25
N LEU A 59 10.85 19.09 -24.03
CA LEU A 59 9.78 18.16 -24.41
C LEU A 59 9.30 17.31 -23.21
N ASP A 60 10.22 16.94 -22.32
CA ASP A 60 9.93 16.06 -21.17
C ASP A 60 9.39 16.81 -19.95
N ARG A 61 9.51 18.17 -19.95
CA ARG A 61 9.04 19.01 -18.82
C ARG A 61 7.55 18.94 -18.60
N GLY A 62 6.78 18.73 -19.67
CA GLY A 62 5.32 18.54 -19.60
C GLY A 62 4.97 17.31 -18.77
N ASP A 63 5.60 16.19 -19.05
CA ASP A 63 5.39 14.93 -18.31
C ASP A 63 5.89 15.04 -16.88
N LEU A 64 7.05 15.64 -16.64
CA LEU A 64 7.55 15.91 -15.29
C LEU A 64 6.53 16.70 -14.45
N SER A 65 5.94 17.75 -15.03
CA SER A 65 4.96 18.60 -14.34
C SER A 65 3.67 17.84 -14.03
N ALA A 66 3.19 17.04 -14.97
CA ALA A 66 2.00 16.21 -14.81
C ALA A 66 2.23 15.10 -13.77
N ASP A 67 3.42 14.49 -13.75
CA ASP A 67 3.81 13.49 -12.76
C ASP A 67 3.94 14.11 -11.36
N ALA A 68 4.50 15.31 -11.26
CA ALA A 68 4.58 16.07 -10.01
C ALA A 68 3.19 16.38 -9.43
N LEU A 69 2.25 16.80 -10.28
CA LEU A 69 0.86 17.04 -9.89
C LEU A 69 0.19 15.75 -9.41
N ALA A 70 0.33 14.67 -10.17
CA ALA A 70 -0.20 13.36 -9.80
C ALA A 70 0.42 12.83 -8.50
N THR A 71 1.71 13.08 -8.26
CA THR A 71 2.40 12.74 -7.01
C THR A 71 1.86 13.54 -5.84
N SER A 72 1.68 14.84 -6.00
CA SER A 72 1.14 15.73 -4.97
C SER A 72 -0.29 15.38 -4.54
N THR A 73 -1.06 14.79 -5.45
CA THR A 73 -2.44 14.32 -5.20
C THR A 73 -2.52 12.83 -4.86
N TYR A 74 -1.38 12.15 -4.71
CA TYR A 74 -1.33 10.69 -4.50
C TYR A 74 -2.07 9.89 -5.58
N THR A 75 -2.01 10.32 -6.84
CA THR A 75 -2.62 9.65 -8.00
C THR A 75 -1.61 9.20 -9.05
N ILE A 76 -0.31 9.32 -8.77
CA ILE A 76 0.76 8.94 -9.71
C ILE A 76 0.66 7.47 -10.15
N ASN A 77 0.22 6.57 -9.27
CA ASN A 77 -0.01 5.17 -9.58
C ASN A 77 -1.07 4.98 -10.69
N LEU A 78 -2.13 5.79 -10.68
CA LEU A 78 -3.18 5.73 -11.71
C LEU A 78 -2.69 6.32 -13.03
N ARG A 79 -1.88 7.38 -12.97
CA ARG A 79 -1.26 7.98 -14.16
C ARG A 79 -0.30 7.00 -14.82
N LEU A 80 0.58 6.33 -14.07
CA LEU A 80 1.48 5.32 -14.59
C LEU A 80 0.72 4.13 -15.20
N ALA A 81 -0.36 3.67 -14.57
CA ALA A 81 -1.21 2.63 -15.13
C ALA A 81 -1.85 3.06 -16.47
N ALA A 82 -2.34 4.31 -16.56
CA ALA A 82 -2.99 4.83 -17.76
C ALA A 82 -2.01 5.07 -18.93
N GLN A 83 -0.75 5.33 -18.63
CA GLN A 83 0.31 5.47 -19.62
C GLN A 83 0.85 4.12 -20.14
N HIS A 84 0.27 2.99 -19.72
CA HIS A 84 0.77 1.64 -20.00
C HIS A 84 2.25 1.47 -19.63
N TYR A 85 2.63 2.09 -18.51
CA TYR A 85 4.00 2.11 -18.03
C TYR A 85 4.41 0.72 -17.57
N ASP A 86 5.34 0.09 -18.32
CA ASP A 86 5.92 -1.18 -17.89
C ASP A 86 7.04 -0.92 -16.88
N TYR A 87 6.77 -1.20 -15.61
CA TYR A 87 7.72 -1.03 -14.52
C TYR A 87 8.99 -1.87 -14.68
N LEU A 88 8.92 -2.96 -15.42
CA LEU A 88 10.01 -3.91 -15.60
C LEU A 88 10.84 -3.66 -16.86
N ARG A 89 10.39 -2.78 -17.76
CA ARG A 89 11.14 -2.40 -18.95
C ARG A 89 12.07 -1.22 -18.65
N ALA A 90 13.38 -1.51 -18.69
CA ALA A 90 14.43 -0.52 -18.48
C ALA A 90 14.67 0.42 -19.67
N ASP A 91 14.01 0.18 -20.82
CA ASP A 91 14.34 0.83 -22.08
C ASP A 91 13.70 2.23 -22.25
N LEU A 92 12.77 2.60 -21.39
CA LEU A 92 12.14 3.92 -21.37
C LEU A 92 12.69 4.71 -20.19
N PHE A 93 12.93 6.01 -20.36
CA PHE A 93 13.31 6.90 -19.26
C PHE A 93 12.24 6.83 -18.16
N PRO A 94 12.57 6.27 -16.98
CA PRO A 94 11.58 6.11 -15.92
C PRO A 94 11.15 7.48 -15.42
N SER A 95 9.86 7.63 -15.08
CA SER A 95 9.37 8.84 -14.42
C SER A 95 10.20 9.11 -13.15
N ALA A 96 10.64 10.36 -12.98
CA ALA A 96 11.37 10.78 -11.78
C ALA A 96 10.56 10.55 -10.49
N PHE A 97 9.23 10.40 -10.62
CA PHE A 97 8.30 10.14 -9.53
C PHE A 97 7.82 8.68 -9.45
N GLN A 98 8.40 7.79 -10.24
CA GLN A 98 8.00 6.38 -10.28
C GLN A 98 7.92 5.76 -8.89
N GLN A 99 8.88 6.02 -8.01
CA GLN A 99 8.95 5.45 -6.66
C GLN A 99 7.72 5.78 -5.78
N PHE A 100 7.01 6.87 -6.09
CA PHE A 100 5.85 7.30 -5.33
C PHE A 100 4.58 6.47 -5.57
N TRP A 101 4.57 5.57 -6.57
CA TRP A 101 3.37 4.78 -6.86
C TRP A 101 2.88 3.95 -5.67
N SER A 102 3.80 3.32 -4.94
CA SER A 102 3.43 2.48 -3.80
C SER A 102 2.93 3.31 -2.62
N LEU A 103 3.51 4.50 -2.40
CA LEU A 103 3.05 5.46 -1.40
C LEU A 103 1.63 5.97 -1.77
N ALA A 104 1.38 6.24 -3.06
CA ALA A 104 0.05 6.65 -3.52
C ALA A 104 -1.01 5.58 -3.23
N VAL A 105 -0.72 4.30 -3.52
CA VAL A 105 -1.60 3.17 -3.18
C VAL A 105 -1.88 3.10 -1.68
N GLU A 106 -0.85 3.28 -0.86
CA GLU A 106 -1.01 3.31 0.60
C GLU A 106 -1.92 4.45 1.06
N GLU A 107 -1.68 5.69 0.58
CA GLU A 107 -2.46 6.84 1.02
C GLU A 107 -3.93 6.73 0.56
N GLN A 108 -4.19 6.20 -0.63
CA GLN A 108 -5.55 5.88 -1.09
C GLN A 108 -6.22 4.84 -0.16
N PHE A 109 -5.50 3.79 0.23
CA PHE A 109 -6.00 2.81 1.19
C PHE A 109 -6.29 3.47 2.54
N TYR A 110 -5.40 4.28 3.05
CA TYR A 110 -5.56 4.94 4.33
C TYR A 110 -6.66 6.01 4.35
N LEU A 111 -7.01 6.55 3.19
CA LEU A 111 -8.15 7.45 3.07
C LEU A 111 -9.48 6.72 3.32
N VAL A 112 -9.60 5.48 2.87
CA VAL A 112 -10.83 4.69 2.95
C VAL A 112 -10.86 3.80 4.21
N TRP A 113 -9.71 3.26 4.60
CA TRP A 113 -9.60 2.21 5.60
C TRP A 113 -10.15 2.55 6.99
N PRO A 114 -9.90 3.75 7.57
CA PRO A 114 -10.46 4.12 8.86
C PRO A 114 -11.99 4.10 8.87
N LEU A 115 -12.63 4.49 7.77
CA LEU A 115 -14.08 4.49 7.62
C LEU A 115 -14.62 3.06 7.54
N VAL A 116 -13.96 2.19 6.77
CA VAL A 116 -14.30 0.77 6.66
C VAL A 116 -14.19 0.08 8.02
N LEU A 117 -13.09 0.29 8.74
CA LEU A 117 -12.89 -0.28 10.06
C LEU A 117 -13.90 0.27 11.09
N TRP A 118 -14.15 1.56 11.06
CA TRP A 118 -15.13 2.17 11.97
C TRP A 118 -16.54 1.58 11.75
N ALA A 119 -16.96 1.40 10.50
CA ALA A 119 -18.23 0.75 10.20
C ALA A 119 -18.26 -0.72 10.60
N ALA A 120 -17.17 -1.45 10.35
CA ALA A 120 -17.05 -2.87 10.65
C ALA A 120 -16.92 -3.17 12.15
N LEU A 121 -16.32 -2.27 12.93
CA LEU A 121 -16.09 -2.45 14.37
C LEU A 121 -17.24 -1.91 15.25
N ARG A 122 -18.36 -1.50 14.67
CA ARG A 122 -19.57 -1.09 15.43
C ARG A 122 -20.35 -2.29 15.96
N GLY A 123 -20.88 -2.18 17.19
CA GLY A 123 -21.77 -3.17 17.80
C GLY A 123 -21.06 -4.30 18.58
N SER A 124 -21.83 -5.28 19.05
CA SER A 124 -21.37 -6.35 19.96
C SER A 124 -20.47 -7.41 19.31
N ALA A 125 -20.61 -7.65 18.01
CA ALA A 125 -19.82 -8.65 17.26
C ALA A 125 -18.60 -8.06 16.55
N ARG A 126 -17.98 -7.01 17.09
CA ARG A 126 -16.95 -6.17 16.49
C ARG A 126 -15.84 -6.94 15.76
N ARG A 127 -15.15 -7.86 16.44
CA ARG A 127 -14.00 -8.58 15.85
C ARG A 127 -14.39 -9.54 14.74
N ARG A 128 -15.52 -10.26 14.89
CA ARG A 128 -15.99 -11.18 13.85
C ARG A 128 -16.40 -10.43 12.60
N ARG A 129 -17.23 -9.40 12.75
CA ARG A 129 -17.68 -8.56 11.62
C ARG A 129 -16.50 -7.88 10.94
N GLY A 130 -15.56 -7.32 11.71
CA GLY A 130 -14.34 -6.73 11.17
C GLY A 130 -13.54 -7.72 10.33
N ALA A 131 -13.27 -8.91 10.85
CA ALA A 131 -12.55 -9.95 10.12
C ALA A 131 -13.30 -10.41 8.86
N THR A 132 -14.64 -10.52 8.89
CA THR A 132 -15.45 -10.89 7.72
C THR A 132 -15.38 -9.81 6.64
N VAL A 133 -15.54 -8.54 7.00
CA VAL A 133 -15.46 -7.42 6.05
C VAL A 133 -14.07 -7.35 5.41
N VAL A 134 -13.01 -7.42 6.23
CA VAL A 134 -11.64 -7.43 5.73
C VAL A 134 -11.37 -8.63 4.83
N GLY A 135 -11.85 -9.82 5.23
CA GLY A 135 -11.75 -11.04 4.42
C GLY A 135 -12.44 -10.90 3.07
N ALA A 136 -13.64 -10.30 3.03
CA ALA A 136 -14.34 -10.03 1.79
C ALA A 136 -13.56 -9.06 0.87
N VAL A 137 -12.97 -7.99 1.44
CA VAL A 137 -12.10 -7.07 0.70
C VAL A 137 -10.88 -7.78 0.14
N VAL A 138 -10.24 -8.66 0.93
CA VAL A 138 -9.07 -9.44 0.48
C VAL A 138 -9.44 -10.33 -0.70
N VAL A 139 -10.52 -11.09 -0.60
CA VAL A 139 -10.96 -12.01 -1.67
C VAL A 139 -11.34 -11.23 -2.93
N ALA A 140 -12.14 -10.17 -2.80
CA ALA A 140 -12.54 -9.34 -3.94
C ALA A 140 -11.33 -8.69 -4.63
N SER A 141 -10.42 -8.10 -3.85
CA SER A 141 -9.20 -7.48 -4.38
C SER A 141 -8.27 -8.50 -5.05
N PHE A 142 -8.14 -9.68 -4.47
CA PHE A 142 -7.34 -10.76 -5.06
C PHE A 142 -7.94 -11.26 -6.39
N ALA A 143 -9.26 -11.40 -6.46
CA ALA A 143 -9.95 -11.74 -7.69
C ALA A 143 -9.73 -10.68 -8.79
N VAL A 144 -9.83 -9.39 -8.44
CA VAL A 144 -9.51 -8.28 -9.35
C VAL A 144 -8.06 -8.34 -9.80
N SER A 145 -7.12 -8.63 -8.88
CA SER A 145 -5.69 -8.79 -9.21
C SER A 145 -5.47 -9.89 -10.24
N LEU A 146 -6.08 -11.07 -10.06
CA LEU A 146 -5.97 -12.19 -10.99
C LEU A 146 -6.57 -11.85 -12.37
N TRP A 147 -7.71 -11.20 -12.37
CA TRP A 147 -8.38 -10.80 -13.62
C TRP A 147 -7.55 -9.76 -14.38
N TRP A 148 -7.13 -8.69 -13.72
CA TRP A 148 -6.34 -7.64 -14.36
C TRP A 148 -4.94 -8.08 -14.77
N THR A 149 -4.34 -9.04 -14.09
CA THR A 149 -3.05 -9.61 -14.53
C THR A 149 -3.11 -10.16 -15.95
N ARG A 150 -4.31 -10.60 -16.40
CA ARG A 150 -4.51 -11.13 -17.75
C ARG A 150 -5.03 -10.08 -18.73
N THR A 151 -5.77 -9.09 -18.29
CA THR A 151 -6.52 -8.15 -19.14
C THR A 151 -5.94 -6.74 -19.16
N ALA A 152 -5.26 -6.33 -18.10
CA ALA A 152 -4.71 -4.99 -17.91
C ALA A 152 -3.56 -5.03 -16.88
N PRO A 153 -2.39 -5.60 -17.25
CA PRO A 153 -1.29 -5.89 -16.31
C PRO A 153 -0.77 -4.65 -15.58
N GLU A 154 -0.76 -3.48 -16.23
CA GLU A 154 -0.33 -2.22 -15.62
C GLU A 154 -1.29 -1.81 -14.47
N TRP A 155 -2.60 -1.97 -14.68
CA TRP A 155 -3.59 -1.72 -13.63
C TRP A 155 -3.50 -2.76 -12.50
N ALA A 156 -3.18 -4.02 -12.81
CA ALA A 156 -2.92 -5.04 -11.81
C ALA A 156 -1.70 -4.69 -10.94
N PHE A 157 -0.70 -4.03 -11.54
CA PHE A 157 0.51 -3.63 -10.83
C PHE A 157 0.32 -2.36 -10.00
N PHE A 158 -0.26 -1.31 -10.57
CA PHE A 158 -0.26 0.02 -9.97
C PHE A 158 -1.53 0.36 -9.18
N ALA A 159 -2.68 -0.26 -9.45
CA ALA A 159 -3.94 0.21 -8.90
C ALA A 159 -4.29 -0.41 -7.54
N LEU A 160 -4.83 0.41 -6.63
CA LEU A 160 -5.28 -0.02 -5.31
C LEU A 160 -6.25 -1.22 -5.33
N PRO A 161 -7.28 -1.31 -6.21
CA PRO A 161 -8.19 -2.46 -6.22
C PRO A 161 -7.49 -3.80 -6.38
N ALA A 162 -6.39 -3.86 -7.13
CA ALA A 162 -5.61 -5.08 -7.34
C ALA A 162 -4.55 -5.32 -6.25
N ARG A 163 -4.25 -4.33 -5.40
CA ARG A 163 -3.22 -4.40 -4.36
C ARG A 163 -3.79 -4.43 -2.95
N ALA A 164 -5.05 -4.04 -2.75
CA ALA A 164 -5.67 -3.94 -1.43
C ALA A 164 -5.70 -5.28 -0.67
N TRP A 165 -5.66 -6.43 -1.36
CA TRP A 165 -5.56 -7.74 -0.71
C TRP A 165 -4.29 -7.90 0.13
N GLN A 166 -3.17 -7.30 -0.28
CA GLN A 166 -1.90 -7.36 0.46
C GLN A 166 -2.01 -6.56 1.77
N LEU A 167 -2.56 -5.34 1.70
CA LEU A 167 -2.87 -4.52 2.87
C LEU A 167 -3.89 -5.20 3.78
N GLY A 168 -4.93 -5.81 3.18
CA GLY A 168 -5.97 -6.56 3.87
C GLY A 168 -5.45 -7.79 4.61
N LEU A 169 -4.48 -8.53 4.06
CA LEU A 169 -3.81 -9.63 4.77
C LEU A 169 -3.13 -9.14 6.04
N GLY A 170 -2.40 -8.02 5.96
CA GLY A 170 -1.82 -7.38 7.14
C GLY A 170 -2.87 -6.99 8.16
N ALA A 171 -3.99 -6.45 7.71
CA ALA A 171 -5.12 -6.10 8.56
C ALA A 171 -5.75 -7.32 9.26
N LEU A 172 -5.94 -8.43 8.55
CA LEU A 172 -6.44 -9.69 9.14
C LEU A 172 -5.49 -10.22 10.22
N LEU A 173 -4.18 -10.19 9.96
CA LEU A 173 -3.17 -10.55 10.95
C LEU A 173 -3.27 -9.67 12.20
N SER A 174 -3.43 -8.36 12.04
CA SER A 174 -3.58 -7.42 13.14
C SER A 174 -4.83 -7.70 13.97
N LEU A 175 -5.99 -7.89 13.32
CA LEU A 175 -7.24 -8.23 14.01
C LEU A 175 -7.19 -9.61 14.69
N GLY A 176 -6.41 -10.54 14.15
CA GLY A 176 -6.18 -11.89 14.68
C GLY A 176 -5.03 -12.00 15.69
N TRP A 177 -4.27 -10.93 15.93
CA TRP A 177 -2.99 -10.97 16.67
C TRP A 177 -3.08 -11.66 18.04
N ALA A 178 -4.10 -11.38 18.82
CA ALA A 178 -4.32 -12.03 20.11
C ALA A 178 -4.50 -13.57 20.03
N ARG A 179 -4.86 -14.11 18.85
CA ARG A 179 -4.87 -15.57 18.61
C ARG A 179 -3.48 -16.07 18.24
N VAL A 180 -2.73 -15.28 17.46
CA VAL A 180 -1.34 -15.60 17.08
C VAL A 180 -0.44 -15.66 18.32
N GLU A 181 -0.65 -14.77 19.28
CA GLU A 181 0.10 -14.78 20.57
C GLU A 181 -0.15 -16.04 21.40
N ARG A 182 -1.30 -16.69 21.25
CA ARG A 182 -1.65 -17.94 21.93
C ARG A 182 -1.07 -19.19 21.25
N VAL A 183 -0.52 -19.06 20.05
CA VAL A 183 0.16 -20.16 19.35
C VAL A 183 1.47 -20.46 20.07
N ASP A 184 1.82 -21.74 20.17
CA ASP A 184 3.07 -22.20 20.75
C ASP A 184 4.28 -21.41 20.19
N ALA A 185 5.19 -21.04 21.09
CA ALA A 185 6.36 -20.25 20.73
C ALA A 185 7.23 -20.94 19.66
N ARG A 186 7.34 -22.27 19.69
CA ARG A 186 8.08 -23.06 18.70
C ARG A 186 7.43 -22.93 17.30
N LEU A 187 6.10 -23.07 17.23
CA LEU A 187 5.38 -22.92 15.95
C LEU A 187 5.51 -21.51 15.38
N ARG A 188 5.49 -20.49 16.24
CA ARG A 188 5.73 -19.09 15.81
C ARG A 188 7.14 -18.92 15.24
N THR A 189 8.16 -19.46 15.93
CA THR A 189 9.54 -19.39 15.43
C THR A 189 9.70 -20.13 14.13
N VAL A 190 9.13 -21.32 13.97
CA VAL A 190 9.14 -22.06 12.70
C VAL A 190 8.49 -21.26 11.59
N ALA A 191 7.30 -20.69 11.83
CA ALA A 191 6.59 -19.86 10.84
C ALA A 191 7.41 -18.61 10.44
N GLN A 192 8.10 -17.99 11.39
CA GLN A 192 9.00 -16.86 11.12
C GLN A 192 10.19 -17.26 10.25
N LEU A 193 10.84 -18.38 10.58
CA LEU A 193 11.98 -18.89 9.80
C LEU A 193 11.57 -19.31 8.39
N VAL A 194 10.44 -19.99 8.24
CA VAL A 194 9.88 -20.36 6.93
C VAL A 194 9.54 -19.12 6.12
N GLY A 195 8.91 -18.11 6.73
CA GLY A 195 8.58 -16.84 6.07
C GLY A 195 9.84 -16.09 5.63
N LEU A 196 10.86 -16.02 6.48
CA LEU A 196 12.14 -15.40 6.16
C LEU A 196 12.87 -16.15 5.03
N GLY A 197 12.89 -17.48 5.10
CA GLY A 197 13.44 -18.33 4.05
C GLY A 197 12.74 -18.18 2.71
N ALA A 198 11.40 -18.07 2.70
CA ALA A 198 10.62 -17.83 1.49
C ALA A 198 10.93 -16.46 0.86
N VAL A 199 11.09 -15.41 1.68
CA VAL A 199 11.50 -14.08 1.20
C VAL A 199 12.90 -14.14 0.62
N ALA A 200 13.87 -14.78 1.30
CA ALA A 200 15.22 -14.92 0.81
C ALA A 200 15.28 -15.71 -0.51
N ALA A 201 14.54 -16.82 -0.61
CA ALA A 201 14.45 -17.62 -1.82
C ALA A 201 13.84 -16.83 -3.00
N ALA A 202 12.81 -16.01 -2.74
CA ALA A 202 12.21 -15.16 -3.76
C ALA A 202 13.21 -14.10 -4.27
N VAL A 203 13.99 -13.49 -3.39
CA VAL A 203 15.04 -12.51 -3.78
C VAL A 203 16.11 -13.16 -4.64
N VAL A 204 16.60 -14.33 -4.26
CA VAL A 204 17.62 -15.07 -5.03
C VAL A 204 17.05 -15.54 -6.37
N GLY A 205 15.80 -16.06 -6.39
CA GLY A 205 15.16 -16.54 -7.61
C GLY A 205 14.91 -15.43 -8.64
N ILE A 206 14.54 -14.23 -8.20
CA ILE A 206 14.39 -13.06 -9.08
C ILE A 206 15.76 -12.62 -9.62
N SER A 207 16.78 -12.56 -8.77
CA SER A 207 18.15 -12.17 -9.19
C SER A 207 18.73 -13.13 -10.22
N SER A 208 18.46 -14.43 -10.11
CA SER A 208 18.95 -15.43 -11.08
C SER A 208 18.16 -15.45 -12.40
N ALA A 209 16.92 -14.97 -12.41
CA ALA A 209 16.11 -14.87 -13.63
C ALA A 209 16.39 -13.60 -14.47
N THR A 210 17.08 -12.62 -13.88
CA THR A 210 17.46 -11.35 -14.53
C THR A 210 18.95 -11.27 -14.93
N ALA A 211 19.74 -12.31 -14.63
CA ALA A 211 21.13 -12.49 -15.04
C ALA A 211 21.24 -13.41 -16.27
#